data_b5e7a730994cc41dbd3aba16ba955f86
#
_entry.id   b5e7a730994cc41dbd3aba16ba955f86
#
_cell.length_a   1.000
_cell.length_b   1.000
_cell.length_c   1.000
_cell.angle_alpha   90.00
_cell.angle_beta   90.00
_cell.angle_gamma   90.00
#
_symmetry.space_group_name_H-M   'P 1'
#
loop_
_entity.id
_entity.type
_entity.pdbx_description
1 polymer ?
#
loop_
_entity_poly.entity_id
_entity_poly.type
_entity_poly.pdbx_seq_one_letter_code
_entity_poly.pdbx_strand_id
1 'polypeptide(L)'
;MEAIPEIHVIAGALFDAAGRVLIAQRPRGRHMAGRWEFPGGKLAFGEDRLKGLKRELAEELGITVRSACPLIRLYHNYSDRRVLLDFWRVIEYQGTPKGLDSQALAWVMADELPGRDMLEADRGVVTALRLPQLARVISTTAQLAALGAGEPQTIFWHVAEPPSPQLDTAIVKTAHAAGHRIFALGDGIEAISVAAKAGADGAVLRWDGQNLHVDRDSAFLVGVICEDRVRALEAIGKGAHFLVAATQRGPVPPGDLEELCQAVSVPVFAGWYPDAGRLERLQLAGAHGCAVIMTKRPGHAPD
;
A
#
# COMPACT_ATOMS: atom_id res chain seq x y z
N MET A 1 -33.68 6.50 -6.79
CA MET A 1 -32.39 5.94 -7.22
C MET A 1 -32.25 4.61 -6.53
N GLU A 2 -32.18 3.51 -7.28
CA GLU A 2 -31.84 2.21 -6.69
C GLU A 2 -30.45 2.27 -6.06
N ALA A 3 -30.31 1.67 -4.89
CA ALA A 3 -29.02 1.60 -4.22
C ALA A 3 -28.06 0.73 -5.06
N ILE A 4 -26.89 1.27 -5.38
CA ILE A 4 -25.85 0.51 -6.08
C ILE A 4 -25.44 -0.68 -5.18
N PRO A 5 -25.53 -1.94 -5.67
CA PRO A 5 -25.22 -3.11 -4.86
C PRO A 5 -23.74 -3.12 -4.45
N GLU A 6 -23.50 -3.39 -3.17
CA GLU A 6 -22.15 -3.59 -2.64
C GLU A 6 -21.80 -5.08 -2.55
N ILE A 7 -20.67 -5.45 -3.10
CA ILE A 7 -20.14 -6.82 -3.05
C ILE A 7 -18.87 -6.81 -2.20
N HIS A 8 -18.85 -7.62 -1.15
CA HIS A 8 -17.66 -7.82 -0.33
C HIS A 8 -16.86 -9.01 -0.89
N VAL A 9 -15.63 -8.74 -1.31
CA VAL A 9 -14.68 -9.73 -1.82
C VAL A 9 -13.54 -9.86 -0.82
N ILE A 10 -13.21 -11.09 -0.45
CA ILE A 10 -12.06 -11.40 0.40
C ILE A 10 -10.99 -12.11 -0.43
N ALA A 11 -9.74 -11.69 -0.33
CA ALA A 11 -8.64 -12.29 -1.09
C ALA A 11 -7.34 -12.35 -0.28
N GLY A 12 -6.44 -13.24 -0.69
CA GLY A 12 -5.19 -13.50 0.01
C GLY A 12 -3.95 -13.24 -0.83
N ALA A 13 -2.99 -12.49 -0.27
CA ALA A 13 -1.64 -12.42 -0.77
C ALA A 13 -0.82 -13.55 -0.14
N LEU A 14 -0.59 -14.61 -0.91
CA LEU A 14 0.28 -15.74 -0.53
C LEU A 14 1.69 -15.46 -1.04
N PHE A 15 2.69 -15.74 -0.22
CA PHE A 15 4.09 -15.57 -0.60
C PHE A 15 4.83 -16.90 -0.57
N ASP A 16 5.72 -17.10 -1.54
CA ASP A 16 6.67 -18.20 -1.49
C ASP A 16 7.96 -17.82 -0.74
N ALA A 17 8.88 -18.78 -0.60
CA ALA A 17 10.16 -18.57 0.08
C ALA A 17 11.07 -17.54 -0.61
N ALA A 18 10.84 -17.23 -1.89
CA ALA A 18 11.57 -16.20 -2.63
C ALA A 18 10.90 -14.81 -2.52
N GLY A 19 9.80 -14.68 -1.77
CA GLY A 19 9.05 -13.42 -1.62
C GLY A 19 8.16 -13.09 -2.82
N ARG A 20 7.92 -14.03 -3.74
CA ARG A 20 7.00 -13.85 -4.86
C ARG A 20 5.57 -14.05 -4.39
N VAL A 21 4.65 -13.26 -4.89
CA VAL A 21 3.21 -13.37 -4.58
C VAL A 21 2.49 -14.24 -5.63
N LEU A 22 1.52 -15.02 -5.18
CA LEU A 22 0.68 -15.86 -6.04
C LEU A 22 -0.42 -15.03 -6.68
N ILE A 23 -0.56 -15.14 -8.00
CA ILE A 23 -1.69 -14.63 -8.78
C ILE A 23 -2.34 -15.76 -9.57
N ALA A 24 -3.65 -15.62 -9.84
CA ALA A 24 -4.46 -16.55 -10.60
C ALA A 24 -4.99 -15.88 -11.86
N GLN A 25 -5.06 -16.59 -12.98
CA GLN A 25 -5.63 -16.09 -14.22
C GLN A 25 -7.09 -16.52 -14.33
N ARG A 26 -7.98 -15.55 -14.53
CA ARG A 26 -9.42 -15.81 -14.67
C ARG A 26 -9.72 -16.76 -15.81
N PRO A 27 -10.42 -17.86 -15.56
CA PRO A 27 -10.69 -18.86 -16.57
C PRO A 27 -11.61 -18.34 -17.69
N ARG A 28 -11.57 -19.02 -18.83
CA ARG A 28 -12.47 -18.71 -19.95
C ARG A 28 -13.93 -18.84 -19.53
N GLY A 29 -14.77 -17.93 -20.02
CA GLY A 29 -16.22 -17.91 -19.72
C GLY A 29 -16.60 -17.07 -18.49
N ARG A 30 -15.65 -16.62 -17.67
CA ARG A 30 -15.91 -15.64 -16.61
C ARG A 30 -15.76 -14.20 -17.14
N HIS A 31 -16.43 -13.26 -16.49
CA HIS A 31 -16.25 -11.82 -16.77
C HIS A 31 -14.76 -11.43 -16.60
N MET A 32 -14.22 -10.68 -17.55
CA MET A 32 -12.79 -10.32 -17.64
C MET A 32 -11.85 -11.53 -17.71
N ALA A 33 -12.24 -12.59 -18.44
CA ALA A 33 -11.42 -13.77 -18.65
C ALA A 33 -10.03 -13.43 -19.21
N GLY A 34 -9.00 -14.15 -18.74
CA GLY A 34 -7.61 -13.97 -19.13
C GLY A 34 -6.83 -12.93 -18.33
N ARG A 35 -7.50 -12.05 -17.59
CA ARG A 35 -6.84 -11.13 -16.63
C ARG A 35 -6.37 -11.85 -15.40
N TRP A 36 -5.34 -11.28 -14.77
CA TRP A 36 -4.80 -11.77 -13.50
C TRP A 36 -5.49 -11.10 -12.32
N GLU A 37 -5.67 -11.88 -11.27
CA GLU A 37 -6.25 -11.44 -10.00
C GLU A 37 -5.56 -12.17 -8.82
N PHE A 38 -5.80 -11.71 -7.62
CA PHE A 38 -5.38 -12.46 -6.45
C PHE A 38 -6.44 -13.52 -6.10
N PRO A 39 -6.03 -14.71 -5.59
CA PRO A 39 -6.96 -15.76 -5.22
C PRO A 39 -7.88 -15.33 -4.07
N GLY A 40 -9.16 -15.65 -4.21
CA GLY A 40 -10.22 -15.28 -3.28
C GLY A 40 -11.58 -15.13 -3.95
N GLY A 41 -12.59 -14.79 -3.17
CA GLY A 41 -13.93 -14.71 -3.70
C GLY A 41 -14.89 -13.88 -2.85
N LYS A 42 -16.20 -14.10 -3.01
CA LYS A 42 -17.22 -13.31 -2.32
C LYS A 42 -17.38 -13.78 -0.88
N LEU A 43 -17.33 -12.84 0.03
CA LEU A 43 -17.71 -13.07 1.42
C LEU A 43 -19.23 -13.24 1.52
N ALA A 44 -19.70 -14.31 2.16
CA ALA A 44 -21.12 -14.50 2.39
C ALA A 44 -21.66 -13.51 3.44
N PHE A 45 -22.93 -13.20 3.36
CA PHE A 45 -23.56 -12.30 4.33
C PHE A 45 -23.43 -12.85 5.76
N GLY A 46 -22.85 -12.02 6.66
CA GLY A 46 -22.62 -12.42 8.06
C GLY A 46 -21.47 -13.39 8.29
N GLU A 47 -20.76 -13.79 7.24
CA GLU A 47 -19.57 -14.64 7.37
C GLU A 47 -18.40 -13.89 8.01
N ASP A 48 -17.72 -14.54 8.97
CA ASP A 48 -16.46 -14.02 9.51
C ASP A 48 -15.39 -13.91 8.43
N ARG A 49 -14.69 -12.78 8.38
CA ARG A 49 -13.72 -12.44 7.35
C ARG A 49 -12.61 -13.49 7.21
N LEU A 50 -12.01 -13.92 8.32
CA LEU A 50 -10.93 -14.91 8.30
C LEU A 50 -11.45 -16.30 7.90
N LYS A 51 -12.68 -16.66 8.30
CA LYS A 51 -13.31 -17.91 7.87
C LYS A 51 -13.58 -17.89 6.37
N GLY A 52 -14.11 -16.78 5.83
CA GLY A 52 -14.34 -16.61 4.39
C GLY A 52 -13.04 -16.72 3.59
N LEU A 53 -11.96 -16.07 4.02
CA LEU A 53 -10.64 -16.21 3.40
C LEU A 53 -10.18 -17.68 3.37
N LYS A 54 -10.28 -18.38 4.51
CA LYS A 54 -9.88 -19.79 4.61
C LYS A 54 -10.69 -20.69 3.68
N ARG A 55 -12.01 -20.46 3.59
CA ARG A 55 -12.91 -21.21 2.71
C ARG A 55 -12.54 -20.98 1.24
N GLU A 56 -12.46 -19.72 0.79
CA GLU A 56 -12.16 -19.38 -0.61
C GLU A 56 -10.81 -19.94 -1.06
N LEU A 57 -9.76 -19.79 -0.24
CA LEU A 57 -8.44 -20.32 -0.59
C LEU A 57 -8.36 -21.86 -0.54
N ALA A 58 -9.20 -22.52 0.26
CA ALA A 58 -9.34 -23.96 0.22
C ALA A 58 -10.08 -24.43 -1.03
N GLU A 59 -11.17 -23.76 -1.42
CA GLU A 59 -11.97 -24.06 -2.61
C GLU A 59 -11.17 -23.82 -3.90
N GLU A 60 -10.49 -22.68 -4.03
CA GLU A 60 -9.79 -22.33 -5.26
C GLU A 60 -8.39 -22.93 -5.42
N LEU A 61 -7.67 -23.12 -4.32
CA LEU A 61 -6.25 -23.52 -4.34
C LEU A 61 -5.94 -24.84 -3.65
N GLY A 62 -6.89 -25.44 -2.91
CA GLY A 62 -6.69 -26.66 -2.16
C GLY A 62 -5.71 -26.53 -0.98
N ILE A 63 -5.56 -25.34 -0.41
CA ILE A 63 -4.68 -25.08 0.73
C ILE A 63 -5.46 -24.87 2.03
N THR A 64 -4.79 -25.08 3.16
CA THR A 64 -5.34 -24.79 4.49
C THR A 64 -4.58 -23.62 5.10
N VAL A 65 -5.20 -22.44 5.18
CA VAL A 65 -4.62 -21.26 5.84
C VAL A 65 -4.60 -21.45 7.35
N ARG A 66 -3.41 -21.36 7.97
CA ARG A 66 -3.18 -21.45 9.41
C ARG A 66 -3.28 -20.08 10.08
N SER A 67 -2.55 -19.11 9.55
CA SER A 67 -2.58 -17.74 10.04
C SER A 67 -2.56 -16.73 8.90
N ALA A 68 -3.24 -15.61 9.09
CA ALA A 68 -3.28 -14.49 8.18
C ALA A 68 -3.56 -13.20 8.97
N CYS A 69 -3.10 -12.07 8.44
CA CYS A 69 -3.41 -10.74 9.00
C CYS A 69 -3.96 -9.82 7.91
N PRO A 70 -4.79 -8.83 8.25
CA PRO A 70 -5.25 -7.82 7.31
C PRO A 70 -4.08 -7.12 6.63
N LEU A 71 -4.16 -6.93 5.31
CA LEU A 71 -3.18 -6.18 4.54
C LEU A 71 -3.72 -4.81 4.16
N ILE A 72 -4.88 -4.76 3.52
CA ILE A 72 -5.52 -3.52 3.10
C ILE A 72 -7.00 -3.75 2.79
N ARG A 73 -7.82 -2.72 2.96
CA ARG A 73 -9.21 -2.69 2.50
C ARG A 73 -9.38 -1.53 1.53
N LEU A 74 -9.94 -1.82 0.36
CA LEU A 74 -10.14 -0.84 -0.70
C LEU A 74 -11.54 -0.93 -1.27
N TYR A 75 -12.07 0.21 -1.66
CA TYR A 75 -13.31 0.28 -2.41
C TYR A 75 -13.03 0.54 -3.88
N HIS A 76 -13.66 -0.25 -4.75
CA HIS A 76 -13.64 -0.03 -6.19
C HIS A 76 -15.07 0.12 -6.72
N ASN A 77 -15.31 1.21 -7.44
CA ASN A 77 -16.63 1.51 -8.01
C ASN A 77 -16.65 1.13 -9.49
N TYR A 78 -17.43 0.11 -9.82
CA TYR A 78 -17.85 -0.16 -11.20
C TYR A 78 -19.10 0.68 -11.53
N SER A 79 -19.49 0.73 -12.79
CA SER A 79 -20.69 1.46 -13.21
C SER A 79 -22.00 0.88 -12.65
N ASP A 80 -22.01 -0.43 -12.32
CA ASP A 80 -23.19 -1.21 -11.90
C ASP A 80 -23.10 -1.73 -10.46
N ARG A 81 -21.92 -1.62 -9.81
CA ARG A 81 -21.72 -2.14 -8.45
C ARG A 81 -20.54 -1.47 -7.76
N ARG A 82 -20.54 -1.50 -6.45
CA ARG A 82 -19.41 -1.17 -5.60
C ARG A 82 -18.80 -2.46 -5.05
N VAL A 83 -17.48 -2.58 -5.09
CA VAL A 83 -16.77 -3.75 -4.55
C VAL A 83 -15.91 -3.29 -3.38
N LEU A 84 -16.11 -3.89 -2.22
CA LEU A 84 -15.19 -3.81 -1.10
C LEU A 84 -14.20 -4.97 -1.22
N LEU A 85 -12.96 -4.65 -1.50
CA LEU A 85 -11.84 -5.60 -1.51
C LEU A 85 -11.20 -5.65 -0.12
N ASP A 86 -11.25 -6.80 0.50
CA ASP A 86 -10.69 -7.08 1.82
C ASP A 86 -9.50 -8.02 1.65
N PHE A 87 -8.31 -7.45 1.64
CA PHE A 87 -7.07 -8.16 1.36
C PHE A 87 -6.33 -8.53 2.64
N TRP A 88 -5.86 -9.78 2.66
CA TRP A 88 -5.13 -10.36 3.77
C TRP A 88 -3.77 -10.88 3.33
N ARG A 89 -2.76 -10.67 4.16
CA ARG A 89 -1.48 -11.36 4.03
C ARG A 89 -1.59 -12.73 4.68
N VAL A 90 -1.42 -13.79 3.91
CA VAL A 90 -1.34 -15.16 4.43
C VAL A 90 0.06 -15.37 4.99
N ILE A 91 0.15 -15.61 6.30
CA ILE A 91 1.43 -15.78 7.01
C ILE A 91 1.87 -17.25 6.94
N GLU A 92 0.91 -18.17 7.15
CA GLU A 92 1.19 -19.59 7.20
C GLU A 92 0.03 -20.38 6.56
N TYR A 93 0.38 -21.34 5.73
CA TYR A 93 -0.57 -22.27 5.13
C TYR A 93 0.04 -23.67 4.92
N GLN A 94 -0.80 -24.68 4.78
CA GLN A 94 -0.43 -26.06 4.46
C GLN A 94 -0.98 -26.46 3.10
N GLY A 95 -0.23 -27.29 2.40
CA GLY A 95 -0.56 -27.75 1.04
C GLY A 95 0.26 -27.02 -0.02
N THR A 96 0.11 -27.45 -1.25
CA THR A 96 0.71 -26.82 -2.43
C THR A 96 -0.41 -26.19 -3.24
N PRO A 97 -0.42 -24.88 -3.47
CA PRO A 97 -1.46 -24.20 -4.24
C PRO A 97 -1.61 -24.82 -5.65
N LYS A 98 -2.83 -25.13 -6.03
CA LYS A 98 -3.22 -25.66 -7.35
C LYS A 98 -4.48 -24.96 -7.82
N GLY A 99 -4.59 -24.63 -9.10
CA GLY A 99 -5.78 -24.03 -9.67
C GLY A 99 -6.91 -25.06 -9.80
N LEU A 100 -7.78 -25.18 -8.79
CA LEU A 100 -8.86 -26.16 -8.76
C LEU A 100 -10.02 -25.80 -9.70
N ASP A 101 -10.17 -24.54 -10.06
CA ASP A 101 -11.12 -24.03 -11.06
C ASP A 101 -10.53 -24.00 -12.50
N SER A 102 -9.47 -24.76 -12.74
CA SER A 102 -8.72 -24.76 -14.00
C SER A 102 -8.06 -23.44 -14.36
N GLN A 103 -7.89 -22.53 -13.40
CA GLN A 103 -7.16 -21.28 -13.52
C GLN A 103 -5.65 -21.53 -13.55
N ALA A 104 -4.93 -20.80 -14.42
CA ALA A 104 -3.48 -20.77 -14.38
C ALA A 104 -3.01 -20.01 -13.14
N LEU A 105 -1.93 -20.45 -12.54
CA LEU A 105 -1.29 -19.82 -11.40
C LEU A 105 0.12 -19.34 -11.77
N ALA A 106 0.53 -18.20 -11.22
CA ALA A 106 1.89 -17.68 -11.38
C ALA A 106 2.41 -17.08 -10.06
N TRP A 107 3.68 -17.33 -9.77
CA TRP A 107 4.43 -16.66 -8.71
C TRP A 107 5.23 -15.51 -9.30
N VAL A 108 4.98 -14.28 -8.87
CA VAL A 108 5.59 -13.07 -9.42
C VAL A 108 6.11 -12.15 -8.30
N MET A 109 7.18 -11.40 -8.58
CA MET A 109 7.62 -10.36 -7.65
C MET A 109 6.62 -9.21 -7.63
N ALA A 110 6.45 -8.56 -6.48
CA ALA A 110 5.51 -7.43 -6.35
C ALA A 110 5.80 -6.31 -7.36
N ASP A 111 7.06 -6.06 -7.68
CA ASP A 111 7.47 -5.05 -8.66
C ASP A 111 7.22 -5.45 -10.13
N GLU A 112 6.91 -6.73 -10.41
CA GLU A 112 6.54 -7.22 -11.74
C GLU A 112 5.02 -7.17 -11.98
N LEU A 113 4.21 -7.01 -10.92
CA LEU A 113 2.75 -6.97 -11.02
C LEU A 113 2.21 -5.85 -11.94
N PRO A 114 2.77 -4.62 -11.94
CA PRO A 114 2.33 -3.57 -12.85
C PRO A 114 2.40 -3.94 -14.34
N GLY A 115 3.35 -4.82 -14.72
CA GLY A 115 3.49 -5.34 -16.09
C GLY A 115 2.51 -6.47 -16.45
N ARG A 116 1.66 -6.93 -15.51
CA ARG A 116 0.65 -7.94 -15.73
C ARG A 116 -0.71 -7.30 -16.05
N ASP A 117 -1.52 -7.94 -16.88
CA ASP A 117 -2.91 -7.51 -17.11
C ASP A 117 -3.78 -7.86 -15.90
N MET A 118 -3.57 -7.13 -14.79
CA MET A 118 -4.31 -7.30 -13.54
C MET A 118 -5.73 -6.74 -13.67
N LEU A 119 -6.66 -7.24 -12.86
CA LEU A 119 -7.96 -6.59 -12.68
C LEU A 119 -7.76 -5.15 -12.20
N GLU A 120 -8.58 -4.23 -12.71
CA GLU A 120 -8.50 -2.81 -12.34
C GLU A 120 -8.72 -2.59 -10.83
N ALA A 121 -9.62 -3.36 -10.24
CA ALA A 121 -9.88 -3.33 -8.80
C ALA A 121 -8.66 -3.70 -7.94
N ASP A 122 -7.74 -4.53 -8.47
CA ASP A 122 -6.55 -4.99 -7.75
C ASP A 122 -5.38 -4.01 -7.80
N ARG A 123 -5.45 -2.94 -8.59
CA ARG A 123 -4.33 -1.97 -8.74
C ARG A 123 -3.89 -1.36 -7.42
N GLY A 124 -4.83 -1.02 -6.55
CA GLY A 124 -4.50 -0.52 -5.21
C GLY A 124 -3.76 -1.53 -4.36
N VAL A 125 -4.10 -2.83 -4.49
CA VAL A 125 -3.39 -3.92 -3.80
C VAL A 125 -2.00 -4.11 -4.38
N VAL A 126 -1.84 -4.04 -5.71
CA VAL A 126 -0.53 -4.08 -6.37
C VAL A 126 0.39 -3.00 -5.80
N THR A 127 -0.12 -1.78 -5.63
CA THR A 127 0.64 -0.69 -4.99
C THR A 127 0.93 -1.00 -3.52
N ALA A 128 -0.05 -1.51 -2.76
CA ALA A 128 0.12 -1.85 -1.35
C ALA A 128 1.19 -2.93 -1.12
N LEU A 129 1.27 -3.93 -2.00
CA LEU A 129 2.28 -4.99 -1.91
C LEU A 129 3.71 -4.50 -2.14
N ARG A 130 3.86 -3.36 -2.80
CA ARG A 130 5.15 -2.70 -3.07
C ARG A 130 5.56 -1.73 -1.97
N LEU A 131 4.70 -1.48 -0.98
CA LEU A 131 4.90 -0.53 0.11
C LEU A 131 4.91 -1.27 1.45
N PRO A 132 6.04 -1.35 2.18
CA PRO A 132 6.06 -1.79 3.56
C PRO A 132 5.09 -0.97 4.43
N GLN A 133 4.35 -1.65 5.30
CA GLN A 133 3.27 -1.04 6.09
C GLN A 133 3.74 -0.02 7.14
N LEU A 134 5.01 -0.09 7.54
CA LEU A 134 5.60 0.89 8.45
C LEU A 134 6.43 1.88 7.66
N ALA A 135 6.02 3.14 7.70
CA ALA A 135 6.78 4.26 7.15
C ALA A 135 7.49 5.03 8.27
N ARG A 136 8.75 5.41 8.03
CA ARG A 136 9.55 6.26 8.93
C ARG A 136 9.79 7.61 8.28
N VAL A 137 9.46 8.67 8.98
CA VAL A 137 9.77 10.03 8.55
C VAL A 137 11.11 10.43 9.14
N ILE A 138 12.09 10.71 8.27
CA ILE A 138 13.44 11.08 8.67
C ILE A 138 13.83 12.45 8.10
N SER A 139 14.73 13.15 8.80
CA SER A 139 15.30 14.44 8.36
C SER A 139 16.83 14.44 8.42
N THR A 140 17.45 13.37 8.92
CA THR A 140 18.91 13.29 9.08
C THR A 140 19.44 11.89 8.73
N THR A 141 20.69 11.84 8.29
CA THR A 141 21.41 10.59 8.05
C THR A 141 21.58 9.75 9.33
N ALA A 142 21.68 10.40 10.48
CA ALA A 142 21.77 9.69 11.77
C ALA A 142 20.48 8.93 12.09
N GLN A 143 19.31 9.48 11.74
CA GLN A 143 18.02 8.77 11.87
C GLN A 143 17.96 7.57 10.93
N LEU A 144 18.45 7.70 9.69
CA LEU A 144 18.53 6.58 8.76
C LEU A 144 19.45 5.47 9.30
N ALA A 145 20.65 5.83 9.76
CA ALA A 145 21.60 4.89 10.33
C ALA A 145 21.03 4.14 11.56
N ALA A 146 20.18 4.79 12.33
CA ALA A 146 19.54 4.19 13.51
C ALA A 146 18.49 3.11 13.15
N LEU A 147 17.98 3.07 11.91
CA LEU A 147 17.06 2.03 11.45
C LEU A 147 17.80 0.70 11.22
N GLY A 148 19.07 0.76 10.79
CA GLY A 148 19.88 -0.43 10.53
C GLY A 148 19.35 -1.31 9.39
N ALA A 149 19.95 -2.47 9.20
CA ALA A 149 19.45 -3.53 8.35
C ALA A 149 18.51 -4.42 9.17
N GLY A 150 17.22 -4.36 8.91
CA GLY A 150 16.16 -5.11 9.60
C GLY A 150 15.02 -5.45 8.63
N GLU A 151 13.81 -5.58 9.14
CA GLU A 151 12.65 -5.72 8.28
C GLU A 151 12.54 -4.52 7.33
N PRO A 152 12.21 -4.75 6.03
CA PRO A 152 12.03 -3.67 5.06
C PRO A 152 11.00 -2.64 5.55
N GLN A 153 11.36 -1.36 5.46
CA GLN A 153 10.50 -0.24 5.85
C GLN A 153 10.36 0.73 4.70
N THR A 154 9.26 1.48 4.70
CA THR A 154 9.10 2.66 3.86
C THR A 154 9.73 3.87 4.57
N ILE A 155 10.56 4.63 3.87
CA ILE A 155 11.20 5.83 4.43
C ILE A 155 10.70 7.04 3.67
N PHE A 156 10.16 8.03 4.40
CA PHE A 156 9.86 9.37 3.90
C PHE A 156 10.96 10.30 4.39
N TRP A 157 11.83 10.69 3.48
CA TRP A 157 12.98 11.53 3.78
C TRP A 157 12.71 12.98 3.39
N HIS A 158 12.79 13.91 4.36
CA HIS A 158 12.70 15.33 4.09
C HIS A 158 13.85 15.80 3.21
N VAL A 159 13.52 16.30 2.02
CA VAL A 159 14.49 16.94 1.14
C VAL A 159 15.02 18.20 1.82
N ALA A 160 16.34 18.36 1.83
CA ALA A 160 16.97 19.54 2.39
C ALA A 160 16.65 20.80 1.57
N GLU A 161 16.54 21.94 2.22
CA GLU A 161 16.42 23.23 1.57
C GLU A 161 17.66 24.10 1.88
N PRO A 162 18.49 24.41 0.89
CA PRO A 162 18.39 24.01 -0.54
C PRO A 162 18.72 22.53 -0.77
N PRO A 163 18.20 21.92 -1.86
CA PRO A 163 18.48 20.53 -2.20
C PRO A 163 19.98 20.25 -2.37
N SER A 164 20.44 19.12 -1.87
CA SER A 164 21.84 18.66 -1.99
C SER A 164 21.89 17.32 -2.76
N PRO A 165 22.12 17.32 -4.10
CA PRO A 165 22.06 16.10 -4.91
C PRO A 165 23.01 14.99 -4.44
N GLN A 166 24.20 15.36 -3.92
CA GLN A 166 25.17 14.39 -3.41
C GLN A 166 24.70 13.74 -2.13
N LEU A 167 24.16 14.54 -1.19
CA LEU A 167 23.60 14.03 0.07
C LEU A 167 22.36 13.16 -0.21
N ASP A 168 21.49 13.62 -1.09
CA ASP A 168 20.27 12.92 -1.47
C ASP A 168 20.59 11.54 -2.06
N THR A 169 21.52 11.48 -3.00
CA THR A 169 21.98 10.20 -3.58
C THR A 169 22.63 9.27 -2.53
N ALA A 170 23.38 9.80 -1.58
CA ALA A 170 24.01 9.01 -0.53
C ALA A 170 22.95 8.43 0.43
N ILE A 171 21.93 9.20 0.79
CA ILE A 171 20.81 8.76 1.62
C ILE A 171 20.08 7.60 0.92
N VAL A 172 19.73 7.75 -0.36
CA VAL A 172 19.05 6.73 -1.14
C VAL A 172 19.86 5.42 -1.20
N LYS A 173 21.15 5.50 -1.53
CA LYS A 173 22.04 4.32 -1.57
C LYS A 173 22.11 3.60 -0.22
N THR A 174 22.17 4.36 0.88
CA THR A 174 22.23 3.79 2.24
C THR A 174 20.91 3.07 2.57
N ALA A 175 19.76 3.66 2.23
CA ALA A 175 18.45 3.05 2.46
C ALA A 175 18.28 1.75 1.66
N HIS A 176 18.64 1.77 0.37
CA HIS A 176 18.57 0.58 -0.49
C HIS A 176 19.51 -0.54 -0.03
N ALA A 177 20.73 -0.20 0.40
CA ALA A 177 21.68 -1.18 0.94
C ALA A 177 21.17 -1.86 2.22
N ALA A 178 20.31 -1.18 2.99
CA ALA A 178 19.64 -1.73 4.16
C ALA A 178 18.30 -2.45 3.84
N GLY A 179 17.91 -2.53 2.57
CA GLY A 179 16.68 -3.19 2.12
C GLY A 179 15.41 -2.35 2.28
N HIS A 180 15.55 -1.04 2.52
CA HIS A 180 14.40 -0.14 2.67
C HIS A 180 13.98 0.48 1.34
N ARG A 181 12.69 0.84 1.23
CA ARG A 181 12.20 1.73 0.18
C ARG A 181 12.23 3.17 0.66
N ILE A 182 12.64 4.10 -0.21
CA ILE A 182 12.83 5.50 0.17
C ILE A 182 12.15 6.47 -0.80
N PHE A 183 11.43 7.43 -0.23
CA PHE A 183 10.64 8.44 -0.93
C PHE A 183 11.06 9.83 -0.47
N ALA A 184 11.33 10.73 -1.43
CA ALA A 184 11.58 12.12 -1.10
C ALA A 184 10.28 12.79 -0.61
N LEU A 185 10.31 13.40 0.57
CA LEU A 185 9.20 14.15 1.14
C LEU A 185 9.48 15.65 0.98
N GLY A 186 8.64 16.34 0.23
CA GLY A 186 8.84 17.77 -0.07
C GLY A 186 7.58 18.46 -0.55
N ASP A 187 7.75 19.76 -0.91
CA ASP A 187 6.66 20.59 -1.40
C ASP A 187 6.56 20.53 -2.92
N GLY A 188 5.33 20.48 -3.42
CA GLY A 188 5.04 20.52 -4.85
C GLY A 188 5.69 19.40 -5.67
N ILE A 189 5.67 19.58 -6.97
CA ILE A 189 6.18 18.57 -7.93
C ILE A 189 7.72 18.55 -8.03
N GLU A 190 8.42 19.56 -7.49
CA GLU A 190 9.88 19.57 -7.44
C GLU A 190 10.45 18.36 -6.69
N ALA A 191 9.77 17.90 -5.64
CA ALA A 191 10.17 16.70 -4.90
C ALA A 191 10.25 15.45 -5.78
N ILE A 192 9.40 15.34 -6.83
CA ILE A 192 9.46 14.25 -7.82
C ILE A 192 10.81 14.31 -8.55
N SER A 193 11.22 15.49 -9.01
CA SER A 193 12.49 15.67 -9.73
C SER A 193 13.70 15.36 -8.85
N VAL A 194 13.69 15.78 -7.59
CA VAL A 194 14.74 15.47 -6.61
C VAL A 194 14.82 13.96 -6.38
N ALA A 195 13.69 13.32 -6.11
CA ALA A 195 13.62 11.88 -5.88
C ALA A 195 14.15 11.07 -7.08
N ALA A 196 13.70 11.41 -8.29
CA ALA A 196 14.12 10.73 -9.51
C ALA A 196 15.64 10.87 -9.77
N LYS A 197 16.21 12.07 -9.58
CA LYS A 197 17.65 12.33 -9.73
C LYS A 197 18.49 11.59 -8.69
N ALA A 198 17.99 11.44 -7.47
CA ALA A 198 18.66 10.70 -6.41
C ALA A 198 18.54 9.18 -6.58
N GLY A 199 17.67 8.68 -7.46
CA GLY A 199 17.38 7.26 -7.64
C GLY A 199 16.48 6.66 -6.55
N ALA A 200 15.63 7.49 -5.92
CA ALA A 200 14.66 7.06 -4.93
C ALA A 200 13.50 6.26 -5.57
N ASP A 201 12.77 5.49 -4.77
CA ASP A 201 11.61 4.70 -5.21
C ASP A 201 10.38 5.56 -5.53
N GLY A 202 10.40 6.84 -5.14
CA GLY A 202 9.32 7.76 -5.39
C GLY A 202 9.40 9.06 -4.59
N ALA A 203 8.27 9.76 -4.53
CA ALA A 203 8.12 10.99 -3.77
C ALA A 203 6.83 11.02 -2.96
N VAL A 204 6.82 11.77 -1.86
CA VAL A 204 5.62 12.12 -1.07
C VAL A 204 5.50 13.64 -1.06
N LEU A 205 4.36 14.16 -1.45
CA LEU A 205 4.18 15.57 -1.71
C LEU A 205 3.24 16.24 -0.70
N ARG A 206 3.63 17.38 -0.18
CA ARG A 206 2.68 18.42 0.22
C ARG A 206 2.21 19.10 -1.06
N TRP A 207 1.09 18.63 -1.57
CA TRP A 207 0.66 18.87 -2.94
C TRP A 207 -0.12 20.17 -3.10
N ASP A 208 0.19 20.92 -4.15
CA ASP A 208 -0.38 22.24 -4.49
C ASP A 208 -1.54 22.21 -5.50
N GLY A 209 -1.96 21.01 -5.95
CA GLY A 209 -3.05 20.85 -6.92
C GLY A 209 -2.60 20.65 -8.38
N GLN A 210 -1.31 20.73 -8.67
CA GLN A 210 -0.79 20.52 -10.03
C GLN A 210 -0.93 19.08 -10.50
N ASN A 211 -0.89 18.83 -11.80
CA ASN A 211 -0.89 17.50 -12.37
C ASN A 211 0.43 16.79 -12.06
N LEU A 212 0.35 15.57 -11.54
CA LEU A 212 1.53 14.82 -11.11
C LEU A 212 2.32 14.23 -12.27
N HIS A 213 1.69 14.11 -13.46
CA HIS A 213 2.32 13.57 -14.68
C HIS A 213 3.02 12.22 -14.48
N VAL A 214 2.45 11.35 -13.65
CA VAL A 214 2.98 10.01 -13.37
C VAL A 214 2.10 8.93 -13.99
N ASP A 215 2.76 7.88 -14.49
CA ASP A 215 2.07 6.70 -15.00
C ASP A 215 1.61 5.83 -13.82
N ARG A 216 0.35 5.39 -13.85
CA ARG A 216 -0.25 4.54 -12.81
C ARG A 216 0.47 3.20 -12.65
N ASP A 217 1.11 2.70 -13.69
CA ASP A 217 1.85 1.44 -13.68
C ASP A 217 3.37 1.65 -13.48
N SER A 218 3.78 2.87 -13.12
CA SER A 218 5.18 3.23 -12.91
C SER A 218 5.84 2.42 -11.77
N ALA A 219 7.12 2.13 -11.95
CA ALA A 219 7.97 1.67 -10.85
C ALA A 219 8.19 2.77 -9.81
N PHE A 220 8.23 4.03 -10.24
CA PHE A 220 8.36 5.21 -9.39
C PHE A 220 6.99 5.61 -8.83
N LEU A 221 6.81 5.55 -7.51
CA LEU A 221 5.54 5.81 -6.85
C LEU A 221 5.45 7.24 -6.33
N VAL A 222 4.28 7.87 -6.51
CA VAL A 222 4.01 9.20 -5.96
C VAL A 222 2.89 9.13 -4.94
N GLY A 223 3.19 9.54 -3.72
CA GLY A 223 2.24 9.72 -2.64
C GLY A 223 1.88 11.19 -2.44
N VAL A 224 0.68 11.46 -1.94
CA VAL A 224 0.20 12.80 -1.63
C VAL A 224 -0.28 12.85 -0.19
N ILE A 225 0.13 13.89 0.53
CA ILE A 225 -0.39 14.21 1.88
C ILE A 225 -1.74 14.90 1.70
N CYS A 226 -2.76 14.37 2.36
CA CYS A 226 -4.12 14.92 2.33
C CYS A 226 -4.74 14.90 3.73
N GLU A 227 -5.58 15.89 4.01
CA GLU A 227 -6.25 16.06 5.29
C GLU A 227 -7.70 15.54 5.25
N ASP A 228 -8.29 15.48 4.05
CA ASP A 228 -9.69 15.15 3.85
C ASP A 228 -9.94 14.34 2.55
N ARG A 229 -11.18 13.87 2.45
CA ARG A 229 -11.66 13.08 1.31
C ARG A 229 -11.60 13.84 -0.02
N VAL A 230 -11.93 15.12 -0.04
CA VAL A 230 -12.01 15.91 -1.29
C VAL A 230 -10.62 16.00 -1.91
N ARG A 231 -9.65 16.37 -1.09
CA ARG A 231 -8.24 16.46 -1.48
C ARG A 231 -7.67 15.11 -1.92
N ALA A 232 -8.07 14.03 -1.21
CA ALA A 232 -7.68 12.67 -1.54
C ALA A 232 -8.16 12.24 -2.93
N LEU A 233 -9.43 12.43 -3.25
CA LEU A 233 -10.01 12.07 -4.54
C LEU A 233 -9.42 12.91 -5.69
N GLU A 234 -9.17 14.19 -5.44
CA GLU A 234 -8.51 15.07 -6.40
C GLU A 234 -7.08 14.58 -6.71
N ALA A 235 -6.29 14.26 -5.69
CA ALA A 235 -4.93 13.75 -5.84
C ALA A 235 -4.89 12.43 -6.65
N ILE A 236 -5.80 11.50 -6.36
CA ILE A 236 -5.93 10.24 -7.12
C ILE A 236 -6.29 10.52 -8.59
N GLY A 237 -7.22 11.44 -8.84
CA GLY A 237 -7.59 11.89 -10.19
C GLY A 237 -6.42 12.50 -10.97
N LYS A 238 -5.41 13.02 -10.27
CA LYS A 238 -4.17 13.58 -10.84
C LYS A 238 -2.99 12.59 -10.90
N GLY A 239 -3.19 11.34 -10.47
CA GLY A 239 -2.21 10.26 -10.63
C GLY A 239 -1.50 9.82 -9.34
N ALA A 240 -1.95 10.23 -8.15
CA ALA A 240 -1.37 9.72 -6.91
C ALA A 240 -1.53 8.20 -6.79
N HIS A 241 -0.44 7.51 -6.46
CA HIS A 241 -0.41 6.06 -6.28
C HIS A 241 -0.82 5.63 -4.87
N PHE A 242 -0.55 6.47 -3.88
CA PHE A 242 -0.92 6.27 -2.48
C PHE A 242 -1.13 7.61 -1.78
N LEU A 243 -1.69 7.58 -0.59
CA LEU A 243 -1.96 8.77 0.20
C LEU A 243 -1.30 8.68 1.58
N VAL A 244 -1.02 9.84 2.16
CA VAL A 244 -0.66 9.98 3.57
C VAL A 244 -1.71 10.86 4.23
N ALA A 245 -2.57 10.27 5.04
CA ALA A 245 -3.62 10.97 5.76
C ALA A 245 -3.04 11.70 6.97
N ALA A 246 -2.78 12.99 6.84
CA ALA A 246 -2.15 13.80 7.86
C ALA A 246 -2.55 15.28 7.71
N THR A 247 -2.60 15.98 8.83
CA THR A 247 -2.73 17.44 8.91
C THR A 247 -1.35 18.08 9.15
N GLN A 248 -1.26 19.40 9.06
CA GLN A 248 -0.04 20.14 9.46
C GLN A 248 0.31 19.95 10.95
N ARG A 249 -0.68 19.61 11.77
CA ARG A 249 -0.55 19.49 13.24
C ARG A 249 -0.41 18.06 13.75
N GLY A 250 -0.55 17.07 12.87
CA GLY A 250 -0.46 15.66 13.27
C GLY A 250 -1.42 14.74 12.51
N PRO A 251 -1.79 13.61 13.09
CA PRO A 251 -2.71 12.66 12.47
C PRO A 251 -4.09 13.27 12.21
N VAL A 252 -4.78 12.80 11.16
CA VAL A 252 -6.21 13.05 11.01
C VAL A 252 -6.99 12.29 12.10
N PRO A 253 -8.17 12.79 12.52
CA PRO A 253 -9.03 12.08 13.46
C PRO A 253 -9.40 10.68 12.94
N PRO A 254 -9.62 9.67 13.84
CA PRO A 254 -9.90 8.29 13.41
C PRO A 254 -11.14 8.15 12.52
N GLY A 255 -12.21 8.92 12.76
CA GLY A 255 -13.42 8.91 11.92
C GLY A 255 -13.14 9.42 10.51
N ASP A 256 -12.38 10.50 10.39
CA ASP A 256 -12.00 11.11 9.11
C ASP A 256 -11.06 10.17 8.33
N LEU A 257 -10.16 9.46 9.03
CA LEU A 257 -9.31 8.44 8.42
C LEU A 257 -10.15 7.29 7.84
N GLU A 258 -11.12 6.80 8.58
CA GLU A 258 -12.01 5.74 8.12
C GLU A 258 -12.82 6.19 6.90
N GLU A 259 -13.43 7.38 6.96
CA GLU A 259 -14.16 7.96 5.83
C GLU A 259 -13.27 8.12 4.59
N LEU A 260 -12.03 8.58 4.77
CA LEU A 260 -11.06 8.72 3.70
C LEU A 260 -10.73 7.34 3.10
N CYS A 261 -10.40 6.34 3.92
CA CYS A 261 -10.10 4.99 3.46
C CYS A 261 -11.27 4.34 2.70
N GLN A 262 -12.52 4.62 3.12
CA GLN A 262 -13.72 4.13 2.45
C GLN A 262 -13.99 4.81 1.10
N ALA A 263 -13.44 5.98 0.87
CA ALA A 263 -13.67 6.77 -0.33
C ALA A 263 -12.67 6.48 -1.46
N VAL A 264 -11.53 5.88 -1.16
CA VAL A 264 -10.39 5.78 -2.09
C VAL A 264 -10.07 4.34 -2.49
N SER A 265 -9.43 4.18 -3.65
CA SER A 265 -8.99 2.89 -4.21
C SER A 265 -7.46 2.73 -4.23
N VAL A 266 -6.75 3.48 -3.41
CA VAL A 266 -5.28 3.44 -3.28
C VAL A 266 -4.88 3.27 -1.82
N PRO A 267 -3.67 2.77 -1.52
CA PRO A 267 -3.18 2.65 -0.16
C PRO A 267 -3.15 3.98 0.58
N VAL A 268 -3.52 3.97 1.86
CA VAL A 268 -3.48 5.13 2.76
C VAL A 268 -2.56 4.83 3.92
N PHE A 269 -1.51 5.62 4.09
CA PHE A 269 -0.75 5.66 5.34
C PHE A 269 -1.41 6.64 6.30
N ALA A 270 -1.71 6.20 7.50
CA ALA A 270 -2.09 7.12 8.58
C ALA A 270 -0.82 7.83 9.10
N GLY A 271 -0.71 9.11 8.96
CA GLY A 271 0.41 9.95 9.38
C GLY A 271 -0.05 10.96 10.44
N TRP A 272 0.70 11.54 11.19
CA TRP A 272 2.07 11.48 11.64
C TRP A 272 2.06 10.97 13.08
N TYR A 273 2.34 9.73 13.30
CA TYR A 273 2.26 9.13 14.65
C TYR A 273 3.61 9.18 15.35
N PRO A 274 3.64 9.26 16.69
CA PRO A 274 4.89 9.22 17.45
C PRO A 274 5.50 7.81 17.51
N ASP A 275 4.71 6.77 17.34
CA ASP A 275 5.12 5.36 17.41
C ASP A 275 4.24 4.46 16.54
N ALA A 276 4.65 3.21 16.35
CA ALA A 276 3.94 2.22 15.55
C ALA A 276 2.89 1.40 16.34
N GLY A 277 2.71 1.65 17.63
CA GLY A 277 1.87 0.83 18.52
C GLY A 277 0.37 0.85 18.17
N ARG A 278 -0.04 1.67 17.21
CA ARG A 278 -1.43 1.76 16.75
C ARG A 278 -1.67 1.12 15.38
N LEU A 279 -0.66 0.52 14.75
CA LEU A 279 -0.74 0.04 13.37
C LEU A 279 -1.94 -0.89 13.15
N GLU A 280 -2.14 -1.88 14.02
CA GLU A 280 -3.26 -2.83 13.91
C GLU A 280 -4.63 -2.13 13.94
N ARG A 281 -4.81 -1.16 14.85
CA ARG A 281 -6.07 -0.39 14.93
C ARG A 281 -6.30 0.48 13.69
N LEU A 282 -5.24 1.05 13.12
CA LEU A 282 -5.31 1.85 11.90
C LEU A 282 -5.65 0.98 10.70
N GLN A 283 -5.14 -0.24 10.64
CA GLN A 283 -5.50 -1.22 9.61
C GLN A 283 -6.96 -1.68 9.71
N LEU A 284 -7.50 -1.80 10.92
CA LEU A 284 -8.93 -2.05 11.12
C LEU A 284 -9.80 -0.91 10.60
N ALA A 285 -9.33 0.34 10.66
CA ALA A 285 -9.98 1.51 10.07
C ALA A 285 -9.79 1.60 8.54
N GLY A 286 -9.03 0.69 7.93
CA GLY A 286 -8.81 0.61 6.48
C GLY A 286 -7.47 1.16 6.01
N ALA A 287 -6.62 1.72 6.88
CA ALA A 287 -5.30 2.17 6.49
C ALA A 287 -4.40 1.00 6.06
N HIS A 288 -3.57 1.22 5.04
CA HIS A 288 -2.53 0.27 4.64
C HIS A 288 -1.41 0.18 5.68
N GLY A 289 -1.02 1.33 6.25
CA GLY A 289 0.08 1.41 7.18
C GLY A 289 0.05 2.68 8.02
N CYS A 290 1.11 2.92 8.78
CA CYS A 290 1.30 4.18 9.50
C CYS A 290 2.66 4.81 9.19
N ALA A 291 2.70 6.15 9.18
CA ALA A 291 3.90 6.95 9.07
C ALA A 291 4.27 7.51 10.45
N VAL A 292 5.47 7.14 10.91
CA VAL A 292 5.98 7.46 12.24
C VAL A 292 7.11 8.48 12.13
N ILE A 293 6.97 9.61 12.84
CA ILE A 293 8.02 10.62 12.92
C ILE A 293 9.14 10.10 13.82
N MET A 294 10.36 10.04 13.29
CA MET A 294 11.54 9.72 14.08
C MET A 294 11.91 10.95 14.93
N THR A 295 11.38 11.03 16.15
CA THR A 295 11.86 12.03 17.12
C THR A 295 13.30 11.74 17.51
N LYS A 296 14.10 12.77 17.85
CA LYS A 296 15.42 12.60 18.48
C LYS A 296 15.23 11.68 19.67
N ARG A 297 16.15 10.70 19.90
CA ARG A 297 16.10 9.72 21.01
C ARG A 297 15.60 10.40 22.30
N PRO A 298 14.68 9.76 23.07
CA PRO A 298 14.41 10.21 24.42
C PRO A 298 15.68 9.94 25.24
N GLY A 299 16.45 10.99 25.55
CA GLY A 299 17.72 10.84 26.28
C GLY A 299 18.55 12.11 26.43
N HIS A 300 18.09 13.27 25.97
CA HIS A 300 18.66 14.55 26.38
C HIS A 300 17.52 15.46 26.82
N ALA A 301 17.44 15.62 28.14
CA ALA A 301 16.68 16.71 28.74
C ALA A 301 17.26 18.04 28.20
N PRO A 302 16.44 19.06 27.94
CA PRO A 302 16.95 20.38 27.68
C PRO A 302 17.58 20.92 28.99
N ASP A 303 18.81 21.42 28.90
CA ASP A 303 19.38 22.29 29.90
C ASP A 303 18.59 23.57 30.00
#